data_5f6b223bd1c5dd766e4a544aae1f7b0c
#
_entry.id   5f6b223bd1c5dd766e4a544aae1f7b0c
#
_cell.length_a   1.000
_cell.length_b   1.000
_cell.length_c   1.000
_cell.angle_alpha   90.00
_cell.angle_beta   90.00
_cell.angle_gamma   90.00
#
_symmetry.space_group_name_H-M   'P 1'
#
loop_
_entity.id
_entity.type
_entity.pdbx_description
1 polymer ?
#
loop_
_entity_poly.entity_id
_entity_poly.type
_entity_poly.pdbx_seq_one_letter_code
_entity_poly.pdbx_strand_id
1 'polypeptide(L)'
;YNTKLVSPDKITGWSSLSNPIFRGRIAFADPAISGSSFTALATQILAGKSMDKTLATLAETLQGKTLSSSGDVLNAVVDGSCLVGITLEETALKYIASGADLAMVYPEEGTSCVPDASAIVKGAPHSENAKRFLDFTVSYEVQQMLSESSYRRPVRSDIPAGESLLPLQDIVLVDYDIDWACKNRDVILSDWLFYLKEAK
;
A
#
# COMPACT_ATOMS: atom_id res chain seq x y z
N TYR A 1 -5.21 10.36 4.36
CA TYR A 1 -4.92 11.51 5.24
C TYR A 1 -6.07 11.81 6.19
N ASN A 2 -5.75 12.48 7.30
CA ASN A 2 -6.77 12.93 8.25
C ASN A 2 -7.46 14.21 7.73
N THR A 3 -8.77 14.16 7.49
CA THR A 3 -9.54 15.26 6.87
C THR A 3 -9.77 16.45 7.78
N LYS A 4 -9.60 16.27 9.10
CA LYS A 4 -9.67 17.38 10.07
C LYS A 4 -8.36 18.17 10.18
N LEU A 5 -7.23 17.54 9.80
CA LEU A 5 -5.91 18.09 10.01
C LEU A 5 -5.22 18.52 8.70
N VAL A 6 -5.65 17.95 7.57
CA VAL A 6 -5.05 18.20 6.24
C VAL A 6 -6.12 18.60 5.26
N SER A 7 -5.89 19.72 4.56
CA SER A 7 -6.75 20.14 3.44
C SER A 7 -6.44 19.30 2.19
N PRO A 8 -7.47 18.92 1.39
CA PRO A 8 -7.30 18.06 0.21
C PRO A 8 -6.28 18.57 -0.82
N ASP A 9 -6.13 19.89 -0.94
CA ASP A 9 -5.19 20.54 -1.86
C ASP A 9 -3.71 20.32 -1.49
N LYS A 10 -3.42 19.81 -0.30
CA LYS A 10 -2.06 19.57 0.19
C LYS A 10 -1.51 18.20 -0.19
N ILE A 11 -2.35 17.28 -0.65
CA ILE A 11 -1.95 15.92 -0.96
C ILE A 11 -2.64 15.40 -2.21
N THR A 12 -1.88 15.29 -3.29
CA THR A 12 -2.35 14.76 -4.59
C THR A 12 -1.54 13.55 -5.05
N GLY A 13 -0.37 13.33 -4.48
CA GLY A 13 0.51 12.24 -4.88
C GLY A 13 1.73 12.07 -3.98
N TRP A 14 2.67 11.25 -4.43
CA TRP A 14 3.91 10.95 -3.71
C TRP A 14 4.77 12.19 -3.50
N SER A 15 4.84 13.09 -4.48
CA SER A 15 5.60 14.34 -4.40
C SER A 15 5.11 15.24 -3.28
N SER A 16 3.82 15.21 -2.99
CA SER A 16 3.21 16.00 -1.91
C SER A 16 3.77 15.62 -0.53
N LEU A 17 4.23 14.37 -0.34
CA LEU A 17 4.80 13.91 0.94
C LEU A 17 6.06 14.69 1.33
N SER A 18 6.76 15.31 0.37
CA SER A 18 7.92 16.16 0.63
C SER A 18 7.57 17.56 1.18
N ASN A 19 6.28 17.89 1.28
CA ASN A 19 5.86 19.16 1.87
C ASN A 19 6.30 19.21 3.35
N PRO A 20 6.94 20.30 3.79
CA PRO A 20 7.41 20.44 5.18
C PRO A 20 6.36 20.19 6.26
N ILE A 21 5.06 20.38 5.97
CA ILE A 21 3.98 20.13 6.94
C ILE A 21 3.88 18.64 7.33
N PHE A 22 4.34 17.73 6.46
CA PHE A 22 4.30 16.28 6.69
C PHE A 22 5.56 15.73 7.35
N ARG A 23 6.60 16.53 7.50
CA ARG A 23 7.89 16.09 8.04
C ARG A 23 7.73 15.52 9.45
N GLY A 24 8.10 14.25 9.63
CA GLY A 24 7.94 13.48 10.88
C GLY A 24 6.49 13.15 11.25
N ARG A 25 5.53 13.40 10.34
CA ARG A 25 4.10 13.17 10.55
C ARG A 25 3.46 12.28 9.47
N ILE A 26 4.25 11.41 8.86
CA ILE A 26 3.78 10.37 7.94
C ILE A 26 3.85 9.03 8.68
N ALA A 27 2.74 8.29 8.67
CA ALA A 27 2.68 6.91 9.14
C ALA A 27 3.07 5.97 7.98
N PHE A 28 4.15 5.23 8.17
CA PHE A 28 4.62 4.22 7.23
C PHE A 28 5.22 3.05 7.99
N ALA A 29 4.77 1.83 7.69
CA ALA A 29 5.35 0.64 8.30
C ALA A 29 6.69 0.29 7.65
N ASP A 30 7.58 -0.31 8.43
CA ASP A 30 8.92 -0.68 7.94
C ASP A 30 8.84 -1.68 6.78
N PRO A 31 9.35 -1.33 5.59
CA PRO A 31 9.38 -2.23 4.43
C PRO A 31 10.18 -3.52 4.64
N ALA A 32 11.08 -3.56 5.62
CA ALA A 32 11.85 -4.77 5.93
C ALA A 32 10.98 -5.88 6.55
N ILE A 33 9.90 -5.49 7.25
CA ILE A 33 9.00 -6.41 7.97
C ILE A 33 7.58 -6.44 7.43
N SER A 34 7.18 -5.43 6.64
CA SER A 34 5.85 -5.34 6.02
C SER A 34 5.94 -5.48 4.50
N GLY A 35 5.35 -6.55 3.96
CA GLY A 35 5.31 -6.80 2.51
C GLY A 35 4.54 -5.71 1.75
N SER A 36 3.41 -5.23 2.28
CA SER A 36 2.64 -4.13 1.68
C SER A 36 3.43 -2.82 1.66
N SER A 37 4.21 -2.54 2.71
CA SER A 37 5.08 -1.36 2.75
C SER A 37 6.25 -1.49 1.78
N PHE A 38 6.81 -2.70 1.60
CA PHE A 38 7.80 -2.93 0.56
C PHE A 38 7.23 -2.68 -0.84
N THR A 39 6.02 -3.20 -1.12
CA THR A 39 5.33 -2.91 -2.39
C THR A 39 5.11 -1.42 -2.59
N ALA A 40 4.67 -0.68 -1.56
CA ALA A 40 4.49 0.76 -1.64
C ALA A 40 5.81 1.51 -1.86
N LEU A 41 6.91 1.07 -1.24
CA LEU A 41 8.24 1.65 -1.46
C LEU A 41 8.72 1.41 -2.90
N ALA A 42 8.61 0.17 -3.39
CA ALA A 42 8.97 -0.17 -4.77
C ALA A 42 8.09 0.60 -5.79
N THR A 43 6.80 0.78 -5.50
CA THR A 43 5.89 1.61 -6.30
C THR A 43 6.39 3.05 -6.41
N GLN A 44 6.79 3.66 -5.30
CA GLN A 44 7.32 5.03 -5.30
C GLN A 44 8.63 5.14 -6.09
N ILE A 45 9.50 4.13 -6.01
CA ILE A 45 10.75 4.08 -6.80
C ILE A 45 10.43 4.06 -8.29
N LEU A 46 9.48 3.21 -8.71
CA LEU A 46 9.07 3.09 -10.11
C LEU A 46 8.39 4.37 -10.62
N ALA A 47 7.51 4.97 -9.82
CA ALA A 47 6.87 6.24 -10.14
C ALA A 47 7.89 7.40 -10.21
N GLY A 48 8.86 7.45 -9.29
CA GLY A 48 9.85 8.51 -9.18
C GLY A 48 11.04 8.41 -10.13
N LYS A 49 11.21 7.26 -10.80
CA LYS A 49 12.30 6.98 -11.77
C LYS A 49 13.73 7.08 -11.23
N SER A 50 13.90 7.19 -9.91
CA SER A 50 15.21 7.25 -9.25
C SER A 50 15.11 6.64 -7.86
N MET A 51 15.76 5.49 -7.66
CA MET A 51 15.76 4.77 -6.40
C MET A 51 16.37 5.62 -5.28
N ASP A 52 17.61 6.07 -5.45
CA ASP A 52 18.32 6.84 -4.42
C ASP A 52 17.55 8.08 -3.97
N LYS A 53 17.06 8.86 -4.94
CA LYS A 53 16.31 10.08 -4.64
C LYS A 53 15.03 9.78 -3.89
N THR A 54 14.29 8.74 -4.29
CA THR A 54 13.03 8.34 -3.66
C THR A 54 13.27 7.88 -2.22
N LEU A 55 14.26 7.00 -2.01
CA LEU A 55 14.61 6.49 -0.68
C LEU A 55 15.07 7.60 0.25
N ALA A 56 16.01 8.44 -0.21
CA ALA A 56 16.52 9.56 0.58
C ALA A 56 15.42 10.54 0.97
N THR A 57 14.59 10.96 0.01
CA THR A 57 13.51 11.92 0.26
C THR A 57 12.47 11.37 1.22
N LEU A 58 12.05 10.12 1.04
CA LEU A 58 11.07 9.50 1.94
C LEU A 58 11.63 9.34 3.35
N ALA A 59 12.87 8.84 3.49
CA ALA A 59 13.55 8.67 4.77
C ALA A 59 13.69 10.01 5.52
N GLU A 60 14.10 11.08 4.82
CA GLU A 60 14.18 12.43 5.38
C GLU A 60 12.82 12.93 5.84
N THR A 61 11.76 12.75 5.05
CA THR A 61 10.41 13.20 5.42
C THR A 61 9.87 12.43 6.62
N LEU A 62 10.17 11.14 6.72
CA LEU A 62 9.85 10.30 7.88
C LEU A 62 10.69 10.64 9.13
N GLN A 63 11.77 11.40 8.99
CA GLN A 63 12.76 11.65 10.05
C GLN A 63 13.30 10.35 10.67
N GLY A 64 13.58 9.37 9.83
CA GLY A 64 14.09 8.07 10.24
C GLY A 64 13.12 7.23 11.09
N LYS A 65 11.82 7.54 11.09
CA LYS A 65 10.81 6.83 11.89
C LYS A 65 9.94 5.95 11.00
N THR A 66 9.76 4.71 11.42
CA THR A 66 8.80 3.76 10.81
C THR A 66 8.00 3.07 11.90
N LEU A 67 6.84 2.54 11.53
CA LEU A 67 5.99 1.74 12.41
C LEU A 67 6.33 0.25 12.28
N SER A 68 6.07 -0.52 13.32
CA SER A 68 6.34 -1.95 13.34
C SER A 68 5.32 -2.79 12.56
N SER A 69 4.14 -2.24 12.30
CA SER A 69 3.02 -2.96 11.67
C SER A 69 2.25 -2.04 10.72
N SER A 70 1.80 -2.60 9.59
CA SER A 70 0.86 -1.92 8.67
C SER A 70 -0.50 -1.64 9.34
N GLY A 71 -0.90 -2.42 10.35
CA GLY A 71 -2.10 -2.18 11.13
C GLY A 71 -2.05 -0.89 11.95
N ASP A 72 -0.85 -0.45 12.34
CA ASP A 72 -0.67 0.76 13.15
C ASP A 72 -0.74 2.05 12.32
N VAL A 73 -0.59 1.95 10.98
CA VAL A 73 -0.54 3.11 10.08
C VAL A 73 -1.80 3.95 10.19
N LEU A 74 -2.97 3.34 10.04
CA LEU A 74 -4.22 4.10 10.08
C LEU A 74 -4.61 4.54 11.49
N ASN A 75 -4.24 3.78 12.52
CA ASN A 75 -4.44 4.21 13.90
C ASN A 75 -3.71 5.54 14.19
N ALA A 76 -2.45 5.64 13.74
CA ALA A 76 -1.66 6.87 13.90
C ALA A 76 -2.22 8.07 13.10
N VAL A 77 -2.93 7.82 12.00
CA VAL A 77 -3.60 8.90 11.24
C VAL A 77 -4.93 9.28 11.87
N VAL A 78 -5.70 8.29 12.35
CA VAL A 78 -7.00 8.54 13.01
C VAL A 78 -6.84 9.32 14.31
N ASP A 79 -5.85 8.97 15.13
CA ASP A 79 -5.58 9.67 16.41
C ASP A 79 -4.87 11.02 16.25
N GLY A 80 -4.43 11.35 14.99
CA GLY A 80 -3.80 12.63 14.65
C GLY A 80 -2.31 12.72 15.02
N SER A 81 -1.68 11.65 15.49
CA SER A 81 -0.22 11.60 15.70
C SER A 81 0.53 11.68 14.37
N CYS A 82 -0.06 11.17 13.29
CA CYS A 82 0.37 11.40 11.92
C CYS A 82 -0.72 12.09 11.10
N LEU A 83 -0.31 12.83 10.07
CA LEU A 83 -1.23 13.55 9.17
C LEU A 83 -1.65 12.69 7.99
N VAL A 84 -0.74 11.85 7.53
CA VAL A 84 -0.85 11.03 6.32
C VAL A 84 -0.35 9.62 6.64
N GLY A 85 -0.98 8.62 6.04
CA GLY A 85 -0.55 7.23 6.10
C GLY A 85 -0.39 6.62 4.71
N ILE A 86 0.63 5.80 4.55
CA ILE A 86 0.83 4.98 3.34
C ILE A 86 0.32 3.59 3.66
N THR A 87 -0.77 3.18 3.02
CA THR A 87 -1.47 1.94 3.35
C THR A 87 -2.13 1.30 2.12
N LEU A 88 -2.79 0.16 2.31
CA LEU A 88 -3.58 -0.52 1.29
C LEU A 88 -4.94 0.17 1.10
N GLU A 89 -5.43 0.16 -0.15
CA GLU A 89 -6.74 0.68 -0.54
C GLU A 89 -7.87 0.13 0.34
N GLU A 90 -7.96 -1.20 0.46
CA GLU A 90 -9.00 -1.85 1.24
C GLU A 90 -9.01 -1.43 2.72
N THR A 91 -7.81 -1.26 3.29
CA THR A 91 -7.67 -0.88 4.69
C THR A 91 -8.15 0.55 4.90
N ALA A 92 -7.77 1.47 4.01
CA ALA A 92 -8.26 2.85 4.05
C ALA A 92 -9.79 2.92 3.92
N LEU A 93 -10.35 2.20 2.95
CA LEU A 93 -11.81 2.17 2.71
C LEU A 93 -12.59 1.61 3.91
N LYS A 94 -12.08 0.57 4.58
CA LYS A 94 -12.70 0.03 5.80
C LYS A 94 -12.79 1.07 6.93
N TYR A 95 -11.73 1.84 7.14
CA TYR A 95 -11.73 2.90 8.16
C TYR A 95 -12.66 4.05 7.77
N ILE A 96 -12.66 4.47 6.51
CA ILE A 96 -13.57 5.51 5.99
C ILE A 96 -15.02 5.07 6.15
N ALA A 97 -15.35 3.84 5.77
CA ALA A 97 -16.69 3.28 5.90
C ALA A 97 -17.14 3.12 7.36
N SER A 98 -16.21 2.96 8.30
CA SER A 98 -16.50 2.96 9.74
C SER A 98 -16.71 4.35 10.33
N GLY A 99 -16.63 5.41 9.52
CA GLY A 99 -16.87 6.79 9.94
C GLY A 99 -15.63 7.52 10.46
N ALA A 100 -14.42 6.99 10.20
CA ALA A 100 -13.19 7.69 10.54
C ALA A 100 -13.02 8.97 9.68
N ASP A 101 -12.46 10.03 10.26
CA ASP A 101 -12.20 11.30 9.58
C ASP A 101 -10.98 11.19 8.63
N LEU A 102 -11.08 10.30 7.67
CA LEU A 102 -10.05 9.99 6.69
C LEU A 102 -10.56 10.19 5.27
N ALA A 103 -9.64 10.55 4.38
CA ALA A 103 -9.84 10.44 2.94
C ALA A 103 -8.64 9.75 2.30
N MET A 104 -8.87 9.12 1.15
CA MET A 104 -7.87 8.38 0.40
C MET A 104 -7.52 9.12 -0.88
N VAL A 105 -6.26 9.05 -1.28
CA VAL A 105 -5.73 9.61 -2.51
C VAL A 105 -5.05 8.50 -3.30
N TYR A 106 -5.39 8.39 -4.57
CA TYR A 106 -4.58 7.66 -5.54
C TYR A 106 -3.55 8.63 -6.10
N PRO A 107 -2.24 8.35 -5.93
CA PRO A 107 -1.21 9.29 -6.35
C PRO A 107 -1.24 9.58 -7.85
N GLU A 108 -1.17 10.86 -8.21
CA GLU A 108 -1.18 11.29 -9.63
C GLU A 108 0.05 10.82 -10.43
N GLU A 109 1.16 10.52 -9.75
CA GLU A 109 2.35 9.91 -10.37
C GLU A 109 2.17 8.40 -10.61
N GLY A 110 1.12 7.82 -10.08
CA GLY A 110 0.75 6.42 -10.23
C GLY A 110 0.94 5.58 -8.96
N THR A 111 0.08 4.58 -8.86
CA THR A 111 0.15 3.53 -7.83
C THR A 111 0.30 2.15 -8.47
N SER A 112 0.54 1.11 -7.68
CA SER A 112 0.57 -0.26 -8.15
C SER A 112 -0.76 -0.97 -7.92
N CYS A 113 -1.06 -1.91 -8.81
CA CYS A 113 -2.12 -2.90 -8.63
C CYS A 113 -1.49 -4.29 -8.72
N VAL A 114 -1.14 -4.85 -7.57
CA VAL A 114 -0.47 -6.15 -7.47
C VAL A 114 -1.44 -7.16 -6.86
N PRO A 115 -1.71 -8.30 -7.52
CA PRO A 115 -2.60 -9.32 -6.97
C PRO A 115 -1.99 -9.99 -5.74
N ASP A 116 -2.81 -10.23 -4.73
CA ASP A 116 -2.46 -11.14 -3.66
C ASP A 116 -2.35 -12.58 -4.20
N ALA A 117 -1.45 -13.37 -3.63
CA ALA A 117 -1.22 -14.73 -4.06
C ALA A 117 -1.40 -15.72 -2.93
N SER A 118 -1.94 -16.89 -3.26
CA SER A 118 -1.99 -18.06 -2.37
C SER A 118 -1.27 -19.22 -3.03
N ALA A 119 -0.53 -20.00 -2.24
CA ALA A 119 0.25 -21.13 -2.75
C ALA A 119 0.10 -22.37 -1.86
N ILE A 120 0.22 -23.54 -2.47
CA ILE A 120 0.26 -24.81 -1.75
C ILE A 120 1.70 -25.07 -1.32
N VAL A 121 1.91 -25.30 -0.02
CA VAL A 121 3.22 -25.66 0.52
C VAL A 121 3.65 -27.00 -0.07
N LYS A 122 4.89 -27.06 -0.56
CA LYS A 122 5.47 -28.30 -1.10
C LYS A 122 5.44 -29.40 -0.04
N GLY A 123 4.89 -30.56 -0.39
CA GLY A 123 4.75 -31.69 0.54
C GLY A 123 3.59 -31.54 1.55
N ALA A 124 2.65 -30.61 1.32
CA ALA A 124 1.47 -30.49 2.17
C ALA A 124 0.72 -31.84 2.27
N PRO A 125 0.38 -32.29 3.50
CA PRO A 125 -0.23 -33.63 3.72
C PRO A 125 -1.64 -33.75 3.13
N HIS A 126 -2.32 -32.62 2.91
CA HIS A 126 -3.69 -32.55 2.37
C HIS A 126 -3.74 -31.72 1.08
N SER A 127 -2.83 -32.01 0.12
CA SER A 127 -2.67 -31.22 -1.11
C SER A 127 -3.94 -31.13 -1.94
N GLU A 128 -4.76 -32.19 -2.01
CA GLU A 128 -6.03 -32.17 -2.75
C GLU A 128 -7.07 -31.24 -2.11
N ASN A 129 -7.14 -31.20 -0.79
CA ASN A 129 -7.99 -30.24 -0.10
C ASN A 129 -7.49 -28.80 -0.28
N ALA A 130 -6.16 -28.60 -0.27
CA ALA A 130 -5.57 -27.29 -0.54
C ALA A 130 -5.89 -26.79 -1.97
N LYS A 131 -5.84 -27.65 -2.99
CA LYS A 131 -6.26 -27.31 -4.36
C LYS A 131 -7.72 -26.88 -4.40
N ARG A 132 -8.62 -27.67 -3.81
CA ARG A 132 -10.05 -27.33 -3.74
C ARG A 132 -10.29 -25.99 -3.04
N PHE A 133 -9.52 -25.71 -1.99
CA PHE A 133 -9.61 -24.42 -1.31
C PHE A 133 -9.14 -23.27 -2.20
N LEU A 134 -8.05 -23.42 -2.95
CA LEU A 134 -7.61 -22.42 -3.91
C LEU A 134 -8.66 -22.19 -5.01
N ASP A 135 -9.22 -23.26 -5.60
CA ASP A 135 -10.29 -23.15 -6.58
C ASP A 135 -11.52 -22.42 -6.01
N PHE A 136 -11.86 -22.69 -4.74
CA PHE A 136 -12.93 -22.00 -4.03
C PHE A 136 -12.63 -20.50 -3.87
N THR A 137 -11.38 -20.11 -3.51
CA THR A 137 -11.03 -18.69 -3.31
C THR A 137 -11.15 -17.85 -4.60
N VAL A 138 -11.03 -18.45 -5.77
CA VAL A 138 -11.18 -17.77 -7.07
C VAL A 138 -12.54 -18.02 -7.73
N SER A 139 -13.48 -18.68 -7.01
CA SER A 139 -14.85 -18.88 -7.49
C SER A 139 -15.60 -17.55 -7.64
N TYR A 140 -16.63 -17.54 -8.46
CA TYR A 140 -17.46 -16.34 -8.70
C TYR A 140 -18.02 -15.80 -7.37
N GLU A 141 -18.63 -16.68 -6.57
CA GLU A 141 -19.31 -16.32 -5.32
C GLU A 141 -18.36 -15.69 -4.31
N VAL A 142 -17.15 -16.27 -4.15
CA VAL A 142 -16.16 -15.73 -3.22
C VAL A 142 -15.61 -14.40 -3.70
N GLN A 143 -15.27 -14.28 -4.97
CA GLN A 143 -14.73 -13.05 -5.53
C GLN A 143 -15.78 -11.92 -5.54
N GLN A 144 -17.05 -12.23 -5.78
CA GLN A 144 -18.14 -11.27 -5.64
C GLN A 144 -18.29 -10.80 -4.20
N MET A 145 -18.32 -11.72 -3.24
CA MET A 145 -18.39 -11.39 -1.80
C MET A 145 -17.22 -10.49 -1.37
N LEU A 146 -16.00 -10.79 -1.83
CA LEU A 146 -14.81 -9.99 -1.49
C LEU A 146 -14.90 -8.58 -2.08
N SER A 147 -15.43 -8.45 -3.29
CA SER A 147 -15.63 -7.14 -3.93
C SER A 147 -16.67 -6.30 -3.20
N GLU A 148 -17.81 -6.89 -2.83
CA GLU A 148 -18.95 -6.19 -2.24
C GLU A 148 -18.75 -5.86 -0.76
N SER A 149 -18.16 -6.77 0.02
CA SER A 149 -18.12 -6.64 1.48
C SER A 149 -16.74 -6.41 2.09
N SER A 150 -15.66 -6.54 1.31
CA SER A 150 -14.30 -6.42 1.83
C SER A 150 -13.46 -5.33 1.17
N TYR A 151 -14.03 -4.54 0.27
CA TYR A 151 -13.34 -3.50 -0.50
C TYR A 151 -12.13 -4.03 -1.27
N ARG A 152 -12.18 -5.31 -1.69
CA ARG A 152 -11.13 -5.93 -2.48
C ARG A 152 -11.48 -5.95 -3.96
N ARG A 153 -10.51 -5.67 -4.80
CA ARG A 153 -10.69 -5.80 -6.25
C ARG A 153 -10.73 -7.27 -6.62
N PRO A 154 -11.77 -7.73 -7.35
CA PRO A 154 -11.82 -9.12 -7.80
C PRO A 154 -10.70 -9.40 -8.80
N VAL A 155 -10.16 -10.63 -8.78
CA VAL A 155 -9.19 -11.10 -9.78
C VAL A 155 -9.87 -11.65 -11.03
N ARG A 156 -11.19 -11.71 -11.04
CA ARG A 156 -12.03 -12.17 -12.16
C ARG A 156 -12.51 -10.99 -12.98
N SER A 157 -12.40 -11.10 -14.30
CA SER A 157 -12.86 -10.08 -15.24
C SER A 157 -14.38 -10.03 -15.45
N ASP A 158 -15.10 -11.07 -15.02
CA ASP A 158 -16.55 -11.18 -15.09
C ASP A 158 -17.27 -10.65 -13.84
N ILE A 159 -16.54 -10.08 -12.89
CA ILE A 159 -17.07 -9.44 -11.68
C ILE A 159 -16.65 -7.97 -11.66
N PRO A 160 -17.60 -7.04 -11.56
CA PRO A 160 -17.27 -5.62 -11.44
C PRO A 160 -16.60 -5.32 -10.10
N ALA A 161 -15.77 -4.29 -10.06
CA ALA A 161 -15.29 -3.73 -8.79
C ALA A 161 -16.47 -3.19 -7.97
N GLY A 162 -16.41 -3.32 -6.64
CA GLY A 162 -17.42 -2.81 -5.74
C GLY A 162 -17.60 -1.28 -5.90
N GLU A 163 -18.80 -0.77 -5.60
CA GLU A 163 -19.17 0.65 -5.78
C GLU A 163 -18.23 1.65 -5.09
N SER A 164 -17.61 1.23 -3.99
CA SER A 164 -16.67 2.07 -3.25
C SER A 164 -15.26 2.14 -3.87
N LEU A 165 -15.00 1.34 -4.89
CA LEU A 165 -13.71 1.25 -5.56
C LEU A 165 -13.73 2.09 -6.84
N LEU A 166 -12.78 2.99 -6.99
CA LEU A 166 -12.58 3.71 -8.25
C LEU A 166 -12.24 2.71 -9.36
N PRO A 167 -12.85 2.80 -10.58
CA PRO A 167 -12.49 1.93 -11.68
C PRO A 167 -10.98 1.99 -12.00
N LEU A 168 -10.35 0.85 -12.30
CA LEU A 168 -8.89 0.82 -12.55
C LEU A 168 -8.44 1.71 -13.71
N GLN A 169 -9.30 1.90 -14.72
CA GLN A 169 -9.02 2.80 -15.84
C GLN A 169 -8.94 4.28 -15.44
N ASP A 170 -9.50 4.64 -14.28
CA ASP A 170 -9.51 6.00 -13.75
C ASP A 170 -8.36 6.25 -12.75
N ILE A 171 -7.53 5.23 -12.52
CA ILE A 171 -6.36 5.27 -11.64
C ILE A 171 -5.09 5.23 -12.52
N VAL A 172 -4.17 6.15 -12.27
CA VAL A 172 -2.84 6.06 -12.89
C VAL A 172 -2.08 4.90 -12.26
N LEU A 173 -1.71 3.92 -13.07
CA LEU A 173 -0.95 2.75 -12.61
C LEU A 173 0.49 2.83 -13.12
N VAL A 174 1.44 2.50 -12.23
CA VAL A 174 2.82 2.23 -12.63
C VAL A 174 2.92 0.82 -13.21
N ASP A 175 3.81 0.62 -14.16
CA ASP A 175 4.17 -0.72 -14.62
C ASP A 175 5.02 -1.39 -13.53
N TYR A 176 4.33 -2.10 -12.63
CA TYR A 176 4.96 -2.74 -11.48
C TYR A 176 5.53 -4.11 -11.90
N ASP A 177 6.82 -4.14 -12.20
CA ASP A 177 7.55 -5.37 -12.50
C ASP A 177 7.86 -6.14 -11.19
N ILE A 178 7.10 -7.22 -10.96
CA ILE A 178 7.25 -8.09 -9.78
C ILE A 178 8.64 -8.76 -9.77
N ASP A 179 9.14 -9.19 -10.92
CA ASP A 179 10.46 -9.83 -11.04
C ASP A 179 11.58 -8.85 -10.68
N TRP A 180 11.46 -7.61 -11.17
CA TRP A 180 12.39 -6.55 -10.79
C TRP A 180 12.35 -6.29 -9.27
N ALA A 181 11.16 -6.15 -8.70
CA ALA A 181 10.99 -5.90 -7.27
C ALA A 181 11.58 -7.03 -6.42
N CYS A 182 11.35 -8.29 -6.81
CA CYS A 182 11.93 -9.46 -6.14
C CYS A 182 13.45 -9.50 -6.24
N LYS A 183 14.01 -9.28 -7.44
CA LYS A 183 15.46 -9.32 -7.68
C LYS A 183 16.22 -8.19 -6.96
N ASN A 184 15.61 -7.03 -6.82
CA ASN A 184 16.23 -5.86 -6.20
C ASN A 184 15.86 -5.68 -4.72
N ARG A 185 15.06 -6.58 -4.15
CA ARG A 185 14.54 -6.44 -2.78
C ARG A 185 15.64 -6.18 -1.75
N ASP A 186 16.68 -6.97 -1.76
CA ASP A 186 17.75 -6.87 -0.76
C ASP A 186 18.55 -5.57 -0.91
N VAL A 187 18.79 -5.13 -2.13
CA VAL A 187 19.45 -3.84 -2.43
C VAL A 187 18.57 -2.70 -1.96
N ILE A 188 17.29 -2.69 -2.35
CA ILE A 188 16.33 -1.65 -1.94
C ILE A 188 16.25 -1.54 -0.41
N LEU A 189 16.16 -2.67 0.30
CA LEU A 189 16.09 -2.67 1.76
C LEU A 189 17.41 -2.26 2.43
N SER A 190 18.54 -2.62 1.85
CA SER A 190 19.86 -2.17 2.34
C SER A 190 20.00 -0.66 2.23
N ASP A 191 19.69 -0.11 1.06
CA ASP A 191 19.77 1.34 0.80
C ASP A 191 18.72 2.11 1.61
N TRP A 192 17.51 1.54 1.75
CA TRP A 192 16.48 2.08 2.64
C TRP A 192 16.98 2.23 4.08
N LEU A 193 17.59 1.18 4.64
CA LEU A 193 18.14 1.22 6.00
C LEU A 193 19.28 2.23 6.15
N PHE A 194 20.09 2.42 5.10
CA PHE A 194 21.14 3.43 5.07
C PHE A 194 20.52 4.83 5.17
N TYR A 195 19.63 5.20 4.26
CA TYR A 195 18.98 6.52 4.27
C TYR A 195 18.15 6.77 5.52
N LEU A 196 17.49 5.73 6.05
CA LEU A 196 16.69 5.85 7.28
C LEU A 196 17.56 6.16 8.52
N LYS A 197 18.82 5.69 8.56
CA LYS A 197 19.78 6.02 9.61
C LYS A 197 20.33 7.44 9.48
N GLU A 198 20.65 7.85 8.26
CA GLU A 198 21.15 9.20 7.98
C GLU A 198 20.09 10.29 8.24
N ALA A 199 18.80 9.95 8.19
CA ALA A 199 17.68 10.87 8.42
C ALA A 199 17.29 11.08 9.89
N LYS A 200 17.97 10.43 10.83
CA LYS A 200 17.76 10.59 12.28
C LYS A 200 18.52 11.78 12.82
#